data_aa4db1859d4513c936809a0ef4357f8d
#
_entry.id   aa4db1859d4513c936809a0ef4357f8d
#
_cell.length_a   1.000
_cell.length_b   1.000
_cell.length_c   1.000
_cell.angle_alpha   90.00
_cell.angle_beta   90.00
_cell.angle_gamma   90.00
#
_symmetry.space_group_name_H-M   'P 1'
#
loop_
_entity.id
_entity.type
_entity.pdbx_description
1 polymer ?
#
loop_
_entity_poly.entity_id
_entity_poly.type
_entity_poly.pdbx_seq_one_letter_code
_entity_poly.pdbx_strand_id
1 'polypeptide(L)'
;MAWTRCNKLTVTPTTATLTEGVTPDDTAITFTTISLTANQYGMYAIITDILEDVSPVPMVSNVLKVIGENMARIIDQVIQGVLATGTNVIYAGDATTRASIDASDLMTATTLAKANAFLSTKAAPVFGDGYVAVMHPNVIFDLQTGTAT
;
A
#
# COMPACT_ATOMS: atom_id res chain seq x y z
N MET A 1 11.20 16.99 -0.91
CA MET A 1 11.82 16.19 -1.96
C MET A 1 10.84 16.07 -3.11
N ALA A 2 11.24 16.35 -4.35
CA ALA A 2 10.37 16.27 -5.51
C ALA A 2 10.81 15.10 -6.39
N TRP A 3 9.84 14.32 -6.85
CA TRP A 3 10.06 13.19 -7.76
C TRP A 3 9.30 13.46 -9.05
N THR A 4 9.99 13.40 -10.18
CA THR A 4 9.37 13.59 -11.48
C THR A 4 9.05 12.25 -12.11
N ARG A 5 7.79 12.06 -12.47
CA ARG A 5 7.29 10.86 -13.15
C ARG A 5 6.93 11.20 -14.59
N CYS A 6 7.41 10.41 -15.53
CA CYS A 6 6.94 10.43 -16.92
C CYS A 6 5.54 9.81 -17.01
N ASN A 7 4.60 10.51 -17.58
CA ASN A 7 3.25 9.98 -17.78
C ASN A 7 3.22 9.00 -18.96
N LYS A 8 2.34 8.01 -18.87
CA LYS A 8 2.13 7.05 -19.97
C LYS A 8 1.58 7.78 -21.19
N LEU A 9 2.17 7.53 -22.34
CA LEU A 9 1.65 7.99 -23.62
C LEU A 9 0.33 7.29 -23.92
N THR A 10 -0.67 8.09 -24.31
CA THR A 10 -1.98 7.58 -24.74
C THR A 10 -2.09 7.84 -26.24
N VAL A 11 -1.76 6.83 -27.05
CA VAL A 11 -1.92 6.85 -28.50
C VAL A 11 -3.04 5.90 -28.87
N THR A 12 -4.02 6.38 -29.62
CA THR A 12 -5.10 5.55 -30.15
C THR A 12 -4.69 4.96 -31.52
N PRO A 13 -5.21 3.80 -31.92
CA PRO A 13 -4.92 3.23 -33.24
C PRO A 13 -5.21 4.21 -34.39
N THR A 14 -6.24 5.05 -34.21
CA THR A 14 -6.63 6.05 -35.22
C THR A 14 -5.58 7.15 -35.40
N THR A 15 -4.94 7.59 -34.31
CA THR A 15 -3.88 8.60 -34.35
C THR A 15 -2.52 8.02 -34.70
N ALA A 16 -2.34 6.71 -34.60
CA ALA A 16 -1.12 6.00 -35.00
C ALA A 16 -1.11 5.57 -36.48
N THR A 17 -2.21 5.77 -37.20
CA THR A 17 -2.28 5.44 -38.64
C THR A 17 -1.44 6.43 -39.42
N LEU A 18 -0.48 5.92 -40.21
CA LEU A 18 0.36 6.72 -41.05
C LEU A 18 -0.21 6.80 -42.49
N THR A 19 -0.17 7.99 -43.04
CA THR A 19 -0.50 8.23 -44.48
C THR A 19 0.79 8.42 -45.24
N GLU A 20 0.92 7.75 -46.39
CA GLU A 20 2.11 7.87 -47.24
C GLU A 20 2.33 9.32 -47.65
N GLY A 21 3.55 9.82 -47.48
CA GLY A 21 3.93 11.18 -47.84
C GLY A 21 3.54 12.27 -46.85
N VAL A 22 2.93 11.92 -45.72
CA VAL A 22 2.56 12.86 -44.65
C VAL A 22 3.39 12.58 -43.38
N THR A 23 4.00 13.64 -42.84
CA THR A 23 4.71 13.53 -41.56
C THR A 23 3.69 13.30 -40.45
N PRO A 24 3.88 12.27 -39.59
CA PRO A 24 2.99 12.04 -38.44
C PRO A 24 3.00 13.20 -37.46
N ASP A 25 1.87 13.43 -36.79
CA ASP A 25 1.78 14.40 -35.70
C ASP A 25 2.66 13.98 -34.53
N ASP A 26 3.28 14.94 -33.87
CA ASP A 26 4.09 14.71 -32.68
C ASP A 26 3.23 14.35 -31.48
N THR A 27 3.73 13.47 -30.62
CA THR A 27 3.07 13.11 -29.37
C THR A 27 3.84 13.70 -28.21
N ALA A 28 3.25 14.68 -27.54
CA ALA A 28 3.89 15.34 -26.41
C ALA A 28 4.06 14.40 -25.21
N ILE A 29 5.27 14.33 -24.68
CA ILE A 29 5.59 13.63 -23.43
C ILE A 29 5.37 14.60 -22.27
N THR A 30 4.49 14.25 -21.37
CA THR A 30 4.19 15.05 -20.17
C THR A 30 4.81 14.45 -18.92
N PHE A 31 5.25 15.33 -18.02
CA PHE A 31 5.83 14.94 -16.75
C PHE A 31 4.96 15.45 -15.59
N THR A 32 4.78 14.63 -14.59
CA THR A 32 4.09 15.01 -13.35
C THR A 32 5.10 15.01 -12.20
N THR A 33 5.16 16.11 -11.46
CA THR A 33 6.02 16.22 -10.27
C THR A 33 5.22 15.83 -9.04
N ILE A 34 5.73 14.86 -8.30
CA ILE A 34 5.19 14.40 -7.02
C ILE A 34 6.09 14.95 -5.91
N SER A 35 5.55 15.76 -5.02
CA SER A 35 6.27 16.26 -3.85
C SER A 35 6.09 15.31 -2.68
N LEU A 36 7.19 14.97 -2.03
CA LEU A 36 7.24 14.13 -0.84
C LEU A 36 7.72 14.95 0.34
N THR A 37 6.99 14.91 1.44
CA THR A 37 7.40 15.46 2.73
C THR A 37 7.87 14.30 3.61
N ALA A 38 9.12 14.36 4.04
CA ALA A 38 9.68 13.39 4.97
C ALA A 38 9.38 13.83 6.40
N ASN A 39 8.79 12.97 7.19
CA ASN A 39 8.59 13.17 8.62
C ASN A 39 9.64 12.36 9.40
N GLN A 40 10.08 12.90 10.51
CA GLN A 40 11.01 12.23 11.41
C GLN A 40 10.23 11.65 12.59
N TYR A 41 10.50 10.39 12.90
CA TYR A 41 9.91 9.68 14.04
C TYR A 41 11.01 9.30 15.03
N GLY A 42 10.78 9.47 16.31
CA GLY A 42 11.72 9.12 17.36
C GLY A 42 11.00 8.76 18.66
N MET A 43 11.68 7.98 19.51
CA MET A 43 11.21 7.59 20.82
C MET A 43 12.39 7.62 21.79
N TYR A 44 12.15 7.98 23.04
CA TYR A 44 13.14 7.90 24.10
C TYR A 44 12.49 7.30 25.36
N ALA A 45 13.30 6.66 26.18
CA ALA A 45 12.92 6.19 27.51
C ALA A 45 13.99 6.65 28.51
N ILE A 46 13.54 7.03 29.69
CA ILE A 46 14.41 7.45 30.80
C ILE A 46 14.53 6.27 31.74
N ILE A 47 15.76 5.87 32.05
CA ILE A 47 16.09 4.86 33.04
C ILE A 47 16.87 5.57 34.14
N THR A 48 16.49 5.39 35.39
CA THR A 48 17.21 5.95 36.54
C THR A 48 18.33 5.01 36.98
N ASP A 49 19.44 5.58 37.45
CA ASP A 49 20.60 4.81 37.94
C ASP A 49 20.21 3.82 39.04
N ILE A 50 19.32 4.22 39.95
CA ILE A 50 18.80 3.35 41.01
C ILE A 50 18.10 2.10 40.44
N LEU A 51 17.34 2.27 39.36
CA LEU A 51 16.65 1.16 38.71
C LEU A 51 17.64 0.20 38.05
N GLU A 52 18.73 0.71 37.49
CA GLU A 52 19.79 -0.10 36.87
C GLU A 52 20.53 -0.91 37.94
N ASP A 53 20.90 -0.27 39.06
CA ASP A 53 21.65 -0.90 40.16
C ASP A 53 20.83 -1.94 40.93
N VAL A 54 19.53 -1.70 41.15
CA VAL A 54 18.67 -2.61 41.95
C VAL A 54 18.05 -3.73 41.11
N SER A 55 17.99 -3.57 39.81
CA SER A 55 17.34 -4.53 38.92
C SER A 55 18.17 -5.81 38.75
N PRO A 56 17.59 -7.00 39.00
CA PRO A 56 18.26 -8.27 38.71
C PRO A 56 18.37 -8.58 37.20
N VAL A 57 17.82 -7.73 36.33
CA VAL A 57 17.74 -7.93 34.89
C VAL A 57 18.42 -6.76 34.18
N PRO A 58 19.12 -6.97 33.06
CA PRO A 58 19.78 -5.88 32.30
C PRO A 58 18.73 -4.94 31.68
N MET A 59 18.34 -3.90 32.44
CA MET A 59 17.23 -2.99 32.09
C MET A 59 17.50 -2.24 30.80
N VAL A 60 18.72 -1.72 30.60
CA VAL A 60 19.08 -0.96 29.40
C VAL A 60 18.88 -1.80 28.13
N SER A 61 19.34 -3.04 28.13
CA SER A 61 19.20 -3.94 26.99
C SER A 61 17.74 -4.28 26.67
N ASN A 62 16.94 -4.53 27.71
CA ASN A 62 15.52 -4.84 27.55
C ASN A 62 14.73 -3.63 27.03
N VAL A 63 15.01 -2.43 27.56
CA VAL A 63 14.35 -1.19 27.11
C VAL A 63 14.72 -0.87 25.67
N LEU A 64 15.99 -1.04 25.27
CA LEU A 64 16.41 -0.85 23.87
C LEU A 64 15.67 -1.81 22.92
N LYS A 65 15.50 -3.08 23.33
CA LYS A 65 14.75 -4.05 22.54
C LYS A 65 13.27 -3.62 22.38
N VAL A 66 12.62 -3.21 23.45
CA VAL A 66 11.22 -2.75 23.44
C VAL A 66 11.07 -1.49 22.58
N ILE A 67 12.00 -0.54 22.67
CA ILE A 67 12.02 0.65 21.83
C ILE A 67 12.15 0.27 20.35
N GLY A 68 13.06 -0.64 20.01
CA GLY A 68 13.26 -1.12 18.64
C GLY A 68 12.00 -1.77 18.07
N GLU A 69 11.35 -2.64 18.83
CA GLU A 69 10.09 -3.29 18.43
C GLU A 69 8.95 -2.29 18.24
N ASN A 70 8.84 -1.30 19.14
CA ASN A 70 7.83 -0.24 19.00
C ASN A 70 8.09 0.67 17.80
N MET A 71 9.34 1.04 17.54
CA MET A 71 9.68 1.85 16.36
C MET A 71 9.35 1.13 15.06
N ALA A 72 9.64 -0.17 14.96
CA ALA A 72 9.27 -0.97 13.81
C ALA A 72 7.75 -0.99 13.60
N ARG A 73 6.98 -1.13 14.68
CA ARG A 73 5.51 -1.09 14.64
C ARG A 73 4.97 0.28 14.22
N ILE A 74 5.56 1.37 14.69
CA ILE A 74 5.16 2.73 14.31
C ILE A 74 5.38 2.96 12.81
N ILE A 75 6.54 2.55 12.29
CA ILE A 75 6.83 2.68 10.85
C ILE A 75 5.83 1.87 10.02
N ASP A 76 5.53 0.65 10.44
CA ASP A 76 4.54 -0.19 9.76
C ASP A 76 3.14 0.46 9.76
N GLN A 77 2.69 0.99 10.90
CA GLN A 77 1.42 1.71 11.01
C GLN A 77 1.36 2.96 10.12
N VAL A 78 2.46 3.71 10.02
CA VAL A 78 2.53 4.88 9.13
C VAL A 78 2.39 4.47 7.68
N ILE A 79 3.08 3.41 7.26
CA ILE A 79 2.99 2.87 5.89
C ILE A 79 1.56 2.39 5.61
N GLN A 80 0.96 1.63 6.52
CA GLN A 80 -0.44 1.18 6.39
C GLN A 80 -1.42 2.36 6.31
N GLY A 81 -1.21 3.40 7.12
CA GLY A 81 -2.01 4.62 7.10
C GLY A 81 -1.96 5.31 5.73
N VAL A 82 -0.78 5.44 5.14
CA VAL A 82 -0.61 6.03 3.81
C VAL A 82 -1.27 5.18 2.72
N LEU A 83 -1.10 3.86 2.76
CA LEU A 83 -1.74 2.94 1.81
C LEU A 83 -3.27 3.01 1.91
N ALA A 84 -3.81 3.14 3.12
CA ALA A 84 -5.24 3.24 3.36
C ALA A 84 -5.89 4.54 2.82
N THR A 85 -5.11 5.59 2.55
CA THR A 85 -5.60 6.84 1.95
C THR A 85 -5.66 6.81 0.43
N GLY A 86 -5.24 5.72 -0.20
CA GLY A 86 -5.28 5.56 -1.66
C GLY A 86 -6.69 5.69 -2.23
N THR A 87 -6.79 6.22 -3.45
CA THR A 87 -8.06 6.42 -4.16
C THR A 87 -8.54 5.18 -4.91
N ASN A 88 -7.65 4.23 -5.18
CA ASN A 88 -7.98 2.97 -5.82
C ASN A 88 -8.42 1.95 -4.76
N VAL A 89 -9.70 2.00 -4.39
CA VAL A 89 -10.27 1.17 -3.33
C VAL A 89 -11.36 0.29 -3.91
N ILE A 90 -11.37 -0.97 -3.52
CA ILE A 90 -12.43 -1.94 -3.80
C ILE A 90 -12.97 -2.41 -2.44
N TYR A 91 -14.26 -2.28 -2.27
CA TYR A 91 -14.94 -2.72 -1.06
C TYR A 91 -15.48 -4.15 -1.23
N ALA A 92 -15.55 -4.89 -0.13
CA ALA A 92 -16.19 -6.18 -0.08
C ALA A 92 -17.72 -6.01 0.00
N GLY A 93 -18.46 -7.07 -0.29
CA GLY A 93 -19.91 -7.08 -0.23
C GLY A 93 -20.58 -6.08 -1.16
N ASP A 94 -21.56 -5.36 -0.66
CA ASP A 94 -22.30 -4.29 -1.35
C ASP A 94 -21.87 -2.88 -0.90
N ALA A 95 -20.86 -2.78 -0.05
CA ALA A 95 -20.32 -1.51 0.42
C ALA A 95 -19.78 -0.67 -0.75
N THR A 96 -20.15 0.61 -0.75
CA THR A 96 -19.68 1.61 -1.74
C THR A 96 -18.72 2.62 -1.14
N THR A 97 -18.68 2.73 0.17
CA THR A 97 -17.80 3.64 0.93
C THR A 97 -17.23 2.91 2.14
N ARG A 98 -16.14 3.42 2.70
CA ARG A 98 -15.56 2.88 3.93
C ARG A 98 -16.54 2.93 5.12
N ALA A 99 -17.41 3.94 5.16
CA ALA A 99 -18.39 4.11 6.23
C ALA A 99 -19.59 3.15 6.12
N SER A 100 -19.83 2.58 4.94
CA SER A 100 -20.92 1.63 4.70
C SER A 100 -20.52 0.17 4.90
N ILE A 101 -19.28 -0.12 5.26
CA ILE A 101 -18.82 -1.48 5.55
C ILE A 101 -19.45 -1.95 6.86
N ASP A 102 -20.12 -3.09 6.81
CA ASP A 102 -20.71 -3.74 7.98
C ASP A 102 -20.22 -5.19 8.17
N ALA A 103 -20.80 -5.89 9.15
CA ALA A 103 -20.36 -7.24 9.50
C ALA A 103 -20.68 -8.30 8.43
N SER A 104 -21.52 -7.98 7.44
CA SER A 104 -21.84 -8.87 6.32
C SER A 104 -20.88 -8.75 5.15
N ASP A 105 -20.08 -7.67 5.11
CA ASP A 105 -19.11 -7.39 4.06
C ASP A 105 -17.80 -8.18 4.21
N LEU A 106 -17.90 -9.50 4.17
CA LEU A 106 -16.75 -10.37 4.29
C LEU A 106 -15.89 -10.38 3.02
N MET A 107 -14.60 -10.53 3.21
CA MET A 107 -13.68 -10.70 2.09
C MET A 107 -13.88 -12.09 1.47
N THR A 108 -14.23 -12.12 0.18
CA THR A 108 -14.46 -13.35 -0.57
C THR A 108 -13.42 -13.54 -1.68
N ALA A 109 -13.28 -14.77 -2.16
CA ALA A 109 -12.45 -15.07 -3.33
C ALA A 109 -12.86 -14.24 -4.56
N THR A 110 -14.15 -13.94 -4.70
CA THR A 110 -14.67 -13.08 -5.78
C THR A 110 -14.14 -11.65 -5.66
N THR A 111 -14.08 -11.10 -4.44
CA THR A 111 -13.52 -9.76 -4.21
C THR A 111 -12.03 -9.71 -4.55
N LEU A 112 -11.30 -10.76 -4.21
CA LEU A 112 -9.89 -10.90 -4.53
C LEU A 112 -9.67 -10.99 -6.05
N ALA A 113 -10.50 -11.77 -6.76
CA ALA A 113 -10.48 -11.85 -8.21
C ALA A 113 -10.80 -10.51 -8.89
N LYS A 114 -11.76 -9.74 -8.36
CA LYS A 114 -12.06 -8.37 -8.81
C LYS A 114 -10.85 -7.44 -8.63
N ALA A 115 -10.15 -7.53 -7.49
CA ALA A 115 -8.95 -6.73 -7.23
C ALA A 115 -7.83 -7.07 -8.23
N ASN A 116 -7.60 -8.35 -8.50
CA ASN A 116 -6.64 -8.80 -9.51
C ASN A 116 -6.99 -8.28 -10.91
N ALA A 117 -8.25 -8.41 -11.33
CA ALA A 117 -8.72 -7.89 -12.60
C ALA A 117 -8.58 -6.37 -12.71
N PHE A 118 -8.85 -5.64 -11.63
CA PHE A 118 -8.69 -4.19 -11.59
C PHE A 118 -7.22 -3.78 -11.78
N LEU A 119 -6.29 -4.42 -11.07
CA LEU A 119 -4.85 -4.16 -11.22
C LEU A 119 -4.37 -4.46 -12.64
N SER A 120 -4.81 -5.58 -13.23
CA SER A 120 -4.48 -5.97 -14.60
C SER A 120 -5.01 -4.95 -15.63
N THR A 121 -6.25 -4.46 -15.45
CA THR A 121 -6.84 -3.42 -16.31
C THR A 121 -6.05 -2.11 -16.25
N LYS A 122 -5.48 -1.77 -15.11
CA LYS A 122 -4.64 -0.59 -14.94
C LYS A 122 -3.21 -0.81 -15.41
N ALA A 123 -2.88 -1.98 -15.95
CA ALA A 123 -1.53 -2.38 -16.36
C ALA A 123 -0.51 -2.14 -15.25
N ALA A 124 -0.88 -2.48 -13.99
CA ALA A 124 0.02 -2.40 -12.86
C ALA A 124 1.14 -3.44 -13.01
N PRO A 125 2.40 -3.10 -12.69
CA PRO A 125 3.49 -4.06 -12.75
C PRO A 125 3.28 -5.18 -11.72
N VAL A 126 3.55 -6.41 -12.11
CA VAL A 126 3.53 -7.59 -11.24
C VAL A 126 4.87 -7.76 -10.54
N PHE A 127 4.87 -8.37 -9.35
CA PHE A 127 6.06 -8.78 -8.62
C PHE A 127 6.27 -10.28 -8.83
N GLY A 128 7.29 -10.64 -9.63
CA GLY A 128 7.48 -12.03 -10.03
C GLY A 128 6.32 -12.55 -10.88
N ASP A 129 5.68 -13.63 -10.44
CA ASP A 129 4.61 -14.31 -11.19
C ASP A 129 3.20 -13.76 -10.91
N GLY A 130 3.06 -12.73 -10.05
CA GLY A 130 1.73 -12.21 -9.69
C GLY A 130 1.74 -10.97 -8.82
N TYR A 131 0.55 -10.62 -8.33
CA TYR A 131 0.37 -9.55 -7.35
C TYR A 131 0.48 -10.10 -5.93
N VAL A 132 1.08 -9.31 -5.03
CA VAL A 132 1.21 -9.65 -3.62
C VAL A 132 0.09 -8.98 -2.83
N ALA A 133 -0.61 -9.77 -2.01
CA ALA A 133 -1.62 -9.28 -1.09
C ALA A 133 -1.10 -9.33 0.35
N VAL A 134 -1.23 -8.22 1.07
CA VAL A 134 -0.96 -8.15 2.51
C VAL A 134 -2.28 -8.06 3.23
N MET A 135 -2.57 -9.04 4.10
CA MET A 135 -3.87 -9.20 4.76
C MET A 135 -3.70 -9.48 6.25
N HIS A 136 -4.67 -9.03 7.03
CA HIS A 136 -4.75 -9.39 8.44
C HIS A 136 -5.11 -10.88 8.58
N PRO A 137 -4.59 -11.61 9.60
CA PRO A 137 -4.89 -13.04 9.79
C PRO A 137 -6.38 -13.39 9.84
N ASN A 138 -7.23 -12.53 10.41
CA ASN A 138 -8.68 -12.74 10.43
C ASN A 138 -9.28 -12.76 9.03
N VAL A 139 -8.79 -11.90 8.12
CA VAL A 139 -9.25 -11.89 6.71
C VAL A 139 -8.82 -13.17 5.98
N ILE A 140 -7.63 -13.70 6.29
CA ILE A 140 -7.18 -14.99 5.77
C ILE A 140 -8.09 -16.12 6.26
N PHE A 141 -8.47 -16.09 7.54
CA PHE A 141 -9.43 -17.04 8.12
C PHE A 141 -10.78 -16.98 7.39
N ASP A 142 -11.33 -15.79 7.15
CA ASP A 142 -12.58 -15.61 6.43
C ASP A 142 -12.50 -16.16 5.00
N LEU A 143 -11.38 -15.94 4.31
CA LEU A 143 -11.15 -16.50 2.96
C LEU A 143 -11.05 -18.04 2.96
N GLN A 144 -10.48 -18.63 4.01
CA GLN A 144 -10.34 -20.08 4.12
C GLN A 144 -11.64 -20.76 4.54
N THR A 145 -12.45 -20.11 5.36
CA THR A 145 -13.72 -20.64 5.87
C THR A 145 -14.91 -20.22 5.02
N GLY A 146 -14.77 -19.14 4.24
CA GLY A 146 -15.79 -18.70 3.29
C GLY A 146 -16.00 -19.77 2.22
N THR A 147 -17.21 -20.35 2.20
CA THR A 147 -17.59 -21.33 1.18
C THR A 147 -17.53 -20.63 -0.17
N ALA A 148 -16.65 -21.12 -1.05
CA ALA A 148 -16.64 -20.71 -2.45
C ALA A 148 -18.01 -21.14 -3.04
N THR A 149 -18.92 -20.19 -3.18
CA THR A 149 -20.19 -20.36 -3.88
C THR A 149 -20.02 -19.89 -5.32
#